data_c42475717ff0ddedd58345a54c457b50
#
_entry.id   c42475717ff0ddedd58345a54c457b50
#
_cell.length_a   1.000
_cell.length_b   1.000
_cell.length_c   1.000
_cell.angle_alpha   90.00
_cell.angle_beta   90.00
_cell.angle_gamma   90.00
#
_symmetry.space_group_name_H-M   'P 1'
#
loop_
_entity.id
_entity.type
_entity.pdbx_description
1 polymer ?
#
loop_
_entity_poly.entity_id
_entity_poly.type
_entity_poly.pdbx_seq_one_letter_code
_entity_poly.pdbx_strand_id
1 'polypeptide(L)'
;RPLLDRMEVINLPGYTEEEKIEIGSQFLVPKMVKEHGLTPSNLTIRRDALREIVRSYTREAGVRNLERQVATICRKTAKDVVAGNKKRVIVTSRNVNKYLGIPKFRYGQTEKEDQVGVSLALAVTEFGGDIMPCEVSVVKGKGKLTLTGQLGDVMKESAQAAVSYLRSRSADLGLEPDFYETVDIHVHIPE
;
A
#
# COMPACT_ATOMS: atom_id res chain seq x y z
N ARG A 1 24.88 -8.34 18.47
CA ARG A 1 24.31 -9.39 17.55
C ARG A 1 25.40 -10.41 17.19
N PRO A 2 25.94 -11.18 18.17
CA PRO A 2 27.14 -12.02 17.95
C PRO A 2 26.93 -13.22 17.02
N LEU A 3 25.68 -13.60 16.77
CA LEU A 3 25.36 -14.75 15.91
C LEU A 3 25.43 -14.41 14.42
N LEU A 4 25.10 -13.18 14.02
CA LEU A 4 25.11 -12.77 12.62
C LEU A 4 26.53 -12.76 12.02
N ASP A 5 27.56 -12.49 12.82
CA ASP A 5 28.95 -12.47 12.38
C ASP A 5 29.50 -13.87 12.02
N ARG A 6 28.75 -14.94 12.37
CA ARG A 6 29.12 -16.34 12.15
C ARG A 6 28.19 -17.06 11.20
N MET A 7 27.24 -16.36 10.60
CA MET A 7 26.22 -16.91 9.69
C MET A 7 26.33 -16.26 8.34
N GLU A 8 26.13 -17.03 7.30
CA GLU A 8 25.89 -16.49 5.97
C GLU A 8 24.46 -15.95 5.92
N VAL A 9 24.31 -14.66 5.61
CA VAL A 9 23.01 -14.00 5.53
C VAL A 9 22.55 -13.99 4.07
N ILE A 10 21.52 -14.78 3.78
CA ILE A 10 20.86 -14.78 2.47
C ILE A 10 19.69 -13.81 2.54
N ASN A 11 19.79 -12.72 1.81
CA ASN A 11 18.74 -11.71 1.76
C ASN A 11 17.74 -12.04 0.62
N LEU A 12 16.49 -12.35 0.98
CA LEU A 12 15.42 -12.58 0.02
C LEU A 12 14.54 -11.33 -0.03
N PRO A 13 14.63 -10.51 -1.09
CA PRO A 13 13.77 -9.35 -1.26
C PRO A 13 12.30 -9.76 -1.42
N GLY A 14 11.38 -8.86 -1.11
CA GLY A 14 9.97 -9.03 -1.43
C GLY A 14 9.72 -8.98 -2.94
N TYR A 15 8.62 -9.57 -3.37
CA TYR A 15 8.17 -9.53 -4.76
C TYR A 15 7.54 -8.19 -5.10
N THR A 16 7.82 -7.69 -6.29
CA THR A 16 7.13 -6.56 -6.90
C THR A 16 5.69 -6.92 -7.27
N GLU A 17 4.85 -5.92 -7.54
CA GLU A 17 3.47 -6.14 -7.97
C GLU A 17 3.38 -7.06 -9.18
N GLU A 18 4.18 -6.79 -10.22
CA GLU A 18 4.16 -7.57 -11.46
C GLU A 18 4.64 -9.01 -11.23
N GLU A 19 5.66 -9.24 -10.41
CA GLU A 19 6.10 -10.57 -10.02
C GLU A 19 5.01 -11.34 -9.26
N LYS A 20 4.30 -10.69 -8.32
CA LYS A 20 3.16 -11.30 -7.61
C LYS A 20 2.04 -11.71 -8.56
N ILE A 21 1.73 -10.87 -9.56
CA ILE A 21 0.72 -11.16 -10.56
C ILE A 21 1.15 -12.36 -11.42
N GLU A 22 2.42 -12.41 -11.82
CA GLU A 22 2.95 -13.49 -12.62
C GLU A 22 2.94 -14.81 -11.84
N ILE A 23 3.45 -14.82 -10.61
CA ILE A 23 3.40 -15.97 -9.70
C ILE A 23 1.93 -16.39 -9.48
N GLY A 24 1.05 -15.42 -9.29
CA GLY A 24 -0.39 -15.66 -9.12
C GLY A 24 -1.00 -16.39 -10.32
N SER A 25 -0.70 -15.91 -11.53
CA SER A 25 -1.30 -16.46 -12.75
C SER A 25 -0.71 -17.81 -13.14
N GLN A 26 0.61 -17.98 -13.03
CA GLN A 26 1.30 -19.19 -13.50
C GLN A 26 1.26 -20.33 -12.49
N PHE A 27 1.26 -20.04 -11.19
CA PHE A 27 1.41 -21.05 -10.15
C PHE A 27 0.24 -21.13 -9.20
N LEU A 28 -0.17 -19.99 -8.59
CA LEU A 28 -1.16 -20.03 -7.51
C LEU A 28 -2.57 -20.36 -8.01
N VAL A 29 -3.01 -19.75 -9.11
CA VAL A 29 -4.34 -20.00 -9.64
C VAL A 29 -4.50 -21.44 -10.11
N PRO A 30 -3.61 -22.03 -10.94
CA PRO A 30 -3.72 -23.43 -11.34
C PRO A 30 -3.68 -24.39 -10.14
N LYS A 31 -2.81 -24.15 -9.17
CA LYS A 31 -2.71 -24.93 -7.93
C LYS A 31 -4.02 -24.92 -7.16
N MET A 32 -4.55 -23.72 -6.87
CA MET A 32 -5.78 -23.56 -6.07
C MET A 32 -7.02 -24.11 -6.80
N VAL A 33 -7.11 -23.96 -8.10
CA VAL A 33 -8.19 -24.53 -8.93
C VAL A 33 -8.20 -26.06 -8.76
N LYS A 34 -7.04 -26.71 -8.89
CA LYS A 34 -6.89 -28.16 -8.71
C LYS A 34 -7.21 -28.62 -7.30
N GLU A 35 -6.67 -27.94 -6.27
CA GLU A 35 -6.88 -28.29 -4.86
C GLU A 35 -8.35 -28.19 -4.41
N HIS A 36 -9.13 -27.32 -5.05
CA HIS A 36 -10.56 -27.16 -4.75
C HIS A 36 -11.48 -27.93 -5.70
N GLY A 37 -10.95 -28.91 -6.44
CA GLY A 37 -11.74 -29.79 -7.32
C GLY A 37 -12.38 -29.06 -8.51
N LEU A 38 -11.86 -27.87 -8.88
CA LEU A 38 -12.29 -27.12 -10.05
C LEU A 38 -11.43 -27.46 -11.27
N THR A 39 -11.96 -27.09 -12.44
CA THR A 39 -11.22 -27.16 -13.71
C THR A 39 -11.03 -25.77 -14.30
N PRO A 40 -10.09 -25.57 -15.22
CA PRO A 40 -9.95 -24.28 -15.93
C PRO A 40 -11.20 -23.84 -16.69
N SER A 41 -12.12 -24.77 -17.02
CA SER A 41 -13.41 -24.47 -17.61
C SER A 41 -14.41 -23.90 -16.60
N ASN A 42 -14.29 -24.24 -15.30
CA ASN A 42 -15.16 -23.73 -14.24
C ASN A 42 -14.75 -22.34 -13.77
N LEU A 43 -13.46 -22.05 -13.66
CA LEU A 43 -12.95 -20.79 -13.12
C LEU A 43 -11.80 -20.23 -13.95
N THR A 44 -11.93 -18.98 -14.31
CA THR A 44 -10.87 -18.17 -14.90
C THR A 44 -10.69 -16.90 -14.06
N ILE A 45 -9.52 -16.67 -13.51
CA ILE A 45 -9.16 -15.41 -12.83
C ILE A 45 -8.27 -14.61 -13.78
N ARG A 46 -8.74 -13.44 -14.21
CA ARG A 46 -8.00 -12.60 -15.14
C ARG A 46 -6.84 -11.87 -14.45
N ARG A 47 -5.86 -11.42 -15.23
CA ARG A 47 -4.70 -10.66 -14.76
C ARG A 47 -5.11 -9.35 -14.08
N ASP A 48 -6.14 -8.67 -14.59
CA ASP A 48 -6.70 -7.47 -13.97
C ASP A 48 -7.31 -7.74 -12.59
N ALA A 49 -7.93 -8.92 -12.40
CA ALA A 49 -8.41 -9.34 -11.08
C ALA A 49 -7.26 -9.64 -10.10
N LEU A 50 -6.18 -10.30 -10.56
CA LEU A 50 -5.00 -10.54 -9.73
C LEU A 50 -4.35 -9.22 -9.29
N ARG A 51 -4.23 -8.25 -10.21
CA ARG A 51 -3.74 -6.91 -9.86
C ARG A 51 -4.60 -6.23 -8.81
N GLU A 52 -5.93 -6.30 -8.97
CA GLU A 52 -6.85 -5.75 -7.98
C GLU A 52 -6.73 -6.45 -6.62
N ILE A 53 -6.54 -7.78 -6.61
CA ILE A 53 -6.33 -8.54 -5.36
C ILE A 53 -5.03 -8.10 -4.68
N VAL A 54 -3.93 -7.97 -5.43
CA VAL A 54 -2.64 -7.54 -4.88
C VAL A 54 -2.76 -6.15 -4.26
N ARG A 55 -3.39 -5.20 -4.95
CA ARG A 55 -3.50 -3.80 -4.51
C ARG A 55 -4.47 -3.60 -3.37
N SER A 56 -5.65 -4.23 -3.45
CA SER A 56 -6.78 -3.86 -2.60
C SER A 56 -7.11 -4.88 -1.51
N TYR A 57 -6.56 -6.11 -1.58
CA TYR A 57 -6.89 -7.18 -0.63
C TYR A 57 -5.68 -7.80 0.07
N THR A 58 -4.45 -7.47 -0.37
CA THR A 58 -3.21 -7.97 0.26
C THR A 58 -2.23 -6.84 0.54
N ARG A 59 -1.46 -6.98 1.63
CA ARG A 59 -0.32 -6.13 1.96
C ARG A 59 0.75 -7.04 2.57
N GLU A 60 1.69 -7.46 1.74
CA GLU A 60 2.71 -8.45 2.10
C GLU A 60 3.91 -8.38 1.17
N ALA A 61 5.10 -8.73 1.65
CA ALA A 61 6.30 -8.85 0.83
C ALA A 61 6.27 -10.10 -0.08
N GLY A 62 5.67 -11.18 0.39
CA GLY A 62 5.49 -12.44 -0.34
C GLY A 62 4.18 -12.56 -1.09
N VAL A 63 3.68 -13.80 -1.23
CA VAL A 63 2.45 -14.15 -1.96
C VAL A 63 1.48 -15.02 -1.15
N ARG A 64 1.70 -15.18 0.16
CA ARG A 64 0.89 -16.08 1.02
C ARG A 64 -0.56 -15.59 1.18
N ASN A 65 -0.75 -14.28 1.36
CA ASN A 65 -2.09 -13.71 1.44
C ASN A 65 -2.77 -13.72 0.07
N LEU A 66 -2.04 -13.48 -1.02
CA LEU A 66 -2.54 -13.63 -2.39
C LEU A 66 -3.07 -15.05 -2.61
N GLU A 67 -2.31 -16.09 -2.24
CA GLU A 67 -2.75 -17.48 -2.29
C GLU A 67 -4.06 -17.69 -1.50
N ARG A 68 -4.17 -17.14 -0.29
CA ARG A 68 -5.38 -17.22 0.53
C ARG A 68 -6.59 -16.55 -0.11
N GLN A 69 -6.42 -15.41 -0.78
CA GLN A 69 -7.50 -14.74 -1.49
C GLN A 69 -7.95 -15.55 -2.71
N VAL A 70 -7.01 -16.09 -3.49
CA VAL A 70 -7.30 -16.99 -4.62
C VAL A 70 -8.04 -18.23 -4.13
N ALA A 71 -7.59 -18.87 -3.06
CA ALA A 71 -8.29 -20.01 -2.43
C ALA A 71 -9.73 -19.66 -2.00
N THR A 72 -9.94 -18.44 -1.50
CA THR A 72 -11.29 -17.97 -1.13
C THR A 72 -12.21 -17.86 -2.34
N ILE A 73 -11.71 -17.36 -3.47
CA ILE A 73 -12.45 -17.30 -4.73
C ILE A 73 -12.76 -18.72 -5.21
N CYS A 74 -11.78 -19.63 -5.17
CA CYS A 74 -11.97 -21.03 -5.57
C CYS A 74 -13.06 -21.73 -4.73
N ARG A 75 -13.04 -21.59 -3.39
CA ARG A 75 -14.05 -22.17 -2.50
C ARG A 75 -15.47 -21.68 -2.81
N LYS A 76 -15.64 -20.36 -3.01
CA LYS A 76 -16.95 -19.79 -3.35
C LYS A 76 -17.43 -20.25 -4.72
N THR A 77 -16.51 -20.35 -5.68
CA THR A 77 -16.83 -20.87 -7.02
C THR A 77 -17.19 -22.35 -6.97
N ALA A 78 -16.44 -23.18 -6.24
CA ALA A 78 -16.74 -24.61 -6.08
C ALA A 78 -18.15 -24.82 -5.50
N LYS A 79 -18.52 -24.03 -4.47
CA LYS A 79 -19.89 -24.05 -3.93
C LYS A 79 -20.94 -23.76 -5.01
N ASP A 80 -20.75 -22.71 -5.83
CA ASP A 80 -21.69 -22.33 -6.89
C ASP A 80 -21.79 -23.40 -7.99
N VAL A 81 -20.68 -24.03 -8.34
CA VAL A 81 -20.62 -25.11 -9.34
C VAL A 81 -21.32 -26.37 -8.85
N VAL A 82 -21.07 -26.80 -7.60
CA VAL A 82 -21.70 -28.00 -7.00
C VAL A 82 -23.19 -27.78 -6.81
N ALA A 83 -23.62 -26.57 -6.44
CA ALA A 83 -25.03 -26.23 -6.32
C ALA A 83 -25.75 -26.11 -7.68
N GLY A 84 -25.05 -26.27 -8.80
CA GLY A 84 -25.64 -26.13 -10.16
C GLY A 84 -25.95 -24.69 -10.58
N ASN A 85 -25.59 -23.70 -9.74
CA ASN A 85 -25.90 -22.29 -9.99
C ASN A 85 -25.09 -21.68 -11.13
N LYS A 86 -23.85 -22.17 -11.34
CA LYS A 86 -22.95 -21.67 -12.37
C LYS A 86 -22.09 -22.81 -12.94
N LYS A 87 -21.98 -22.87 -14.26
CA LYS A 87 -21.06 -23.80 -14.93
C LYS A 87 -19.66 -23.18 -15.13
N ARG A 88 -19.59 -21.86 -15.33
CA ARG A 88 -18.36 -21.11 -15.56
C ARG A 88 -18.37 -19.77 -14.84
N VAL A 89 -17.26 -19.42 -14.25
CA VAL A 89 -17.01 -18.15 -13.54
C VAL A 89 -15.80 -17.46 -14.14
N ILE A 90 -15.91 -16.20 -14.48
CA ILE A 90 -14.79 -15.34 -14.88
C ILE A 90 -14.68 -14.21 -13.84
N VAL A 91 -13.56 -14.18 -13.14
CA VAL A 91 -13.25 -13.13 -12.16
C VAL A 91 -12.41 -12.05 -12.83
N THR A 92 -12.86 -10.82 -12.67
CA THR A 92 -12.25 -9.59 -13.21
C THR A 92 -12.10 -8.57 -12.09
N SER A 93 -11.38 -7.48 -12.32
CA SER A 93 -11.27 -6.36 -11.37
C SER A 93 -12.65 -5.81 -10.94
N ARG A 94 -13.63 -5.84 -11.83
CA ARG A 94 -14.99 -5.31 -11.56
C ARG A 94 -15.86 -6.19 -10.67
N ASN A 95 -15.57 -7.48 -10.58
CA ASN A 95 -16.42 -8.42 -9.82
C ASN A 95 -15.71 -9.17 -8.70
N VAL A 96 -14.42 -8.93 -8.50
CA VAL A 96 -13.62 -9.55 -7.44
C VAL A 96 -14.22 -9.30 -6.05
N ASN A 97 -14.83 -8.15 -5.83
CA ASN A 97 -15.49 -7.77 -4.60
C ASN A 97 -16.68 -8.69 -4.22
N LYS A 98 -17.35 -9.31 -5.19
CA LYS A 98 -18.40 -10.31 -4.92
C LYS A 98 -17.86 -11.55 -4.21
N TYR A 99 -16.57 -11.84 -4.41
CA TYR A 99 -15.90 -12.99 -3.80
C TYR A 99 -15.14 -12.63 -2.54
N LEU A 100 -14.48 -11.47 -2.52
CA LEU A 100 -13.58 -11.08 -1.42
C LEU A 100 -14.18 -10.05 -0.46
N GLY A 101 -15.31 -9.44 -0.83
CA GLY A 101 -15.96 -8.39 -0.03
C GLY A 101 -15.39 -7.02 -0.31
N ILE A 102 -15.50 -6.14 0.67
CA ILE A 102 -15.01 -4.76 0.58
C ILE A 102 -13.49 -4.75 0.50
N PRO A 103 -12.89 -3.94 -0.40
CA PRO A 103 -11.45 -3.74 -0.44
C PRO A 103 -10.90 -3.33 0.93
N LYS A 104 -9.81 -3.96 1.35
CA LYS A 104 -9.17 -3.70 2.65
C LYS A 104 -8.22 -2.53 2.61
N PHE A 105 -7.63 -2.30 1.44
CA PHE A 105 -6.63 -1.27 1.22
C PHE A 105 -7.07 -0.38 0.06
N ARG A 106 -6.86 0.91 0.18
CA ARG A 106 -7.08 1.88 -0.88
C ARG A 106 -5.72 2.26 -1.45
N TYR A 107 -5.33 1.64 -2.55
CA TYR A 107 -4.05 1.92 -3.19
C TYR A 107 -4.15 3.20 -4.04
N GLY A 108 -3.23 4.13 -3.80
CA GLY A 108 -3.06 5.30 -4.67
C GLY A 108 -4.27 6.24 -4.77
N GLN A 109 -5.17 6.25 -3.80
CA GLN A 109 -6.18 7.30 -3.74
C GLN A 109 -5.52 8.57 -3.20
N THR A 110 -5.01 9.36 -4.14
CA THR A 110 -4.77 10.78 -3.91
C THR A 110 -6.10 11.50 -4.02
N GLU A 111 -6.34 12.48 -3.17
CA GLU A 111 -7.46 13.38 -3.38
C GLU A 111 -7.30 14.04 -4.77
N LYS A 112 -8.41 14.16 -5.48
CA LYS A 112 -8.40 14.65 -6.87
C LYS A 112 -8.24 16.16 -6.98
N GLU A 113 -8.33 16.86 -5.86
CA GLU A 113 -8.27 18.32 -5.78
C GLU A 113 -7.04 18.74 -4.97
N ASP A 114 -6.37 19.78 -5.45
CA ASP A 114 -5.25 20.37 -4.72
C ASP A 114 -5.77 20.99 -3.41
N GLN A 115 -5.16 20.60 -2.30
CA GLN A 115 -5.49 21.12 -0.97
C GLN A 115 -4.32 21.93 -0.42
N VAL A 116 -4.62 23.11 0.11
CA VAL A 116 -3.62 23.93 0.80
C VAL A 116 -3.20 23.23 2.09
N GLY A 117 -1.90 23.10 2.29
CA GLY A 117 -1.33 22.41 3.45
C GLY A 117 -1.26 20.89 3.32
N VAL A 118 -1.56 20.32 2.15
CA VAL A 118 -1.42 18.89 1.91
C VAL A 118 -0.43 18.66 0.78
N SER A 119 0.53 17.77 1.01
CA SER A 119 1.50 17.34 0.02
C SER A 119 1.62 15.82 0.05
N LEU A 120 2.13 15.22 -1.02
CA LEU A 120 2.32 13.78 -1.11
C LEU A 120 3.76 13.42 -0.76
N ALA A 121 3.93 12.56 0.22
CA ALA A 121 5.19 11.95 0.56
C ALA A 121 5.29 10.53 -0.03
N LEU A 122 6.49 10.15 -0.45
CA LEU A 122 6.80 8.80 -0.89
C LEU A 122 7.45 8.04 0.26
N ALA A 123 6.93 6.86 0.58
CA ALA A 123 7.52 5.96 1.53
C ALA A 123 7.92 4.64 0.85
N VAL A 124 9.04 4.09 1.27
CA VAL A 124 9.44 2.72 0.92
C VAL A 124 9.18 1.86 2.12
N THR A 125 8.31 0.88 1.95
CA THR A 125 7.96 -0.10 2.98
C THR A 125 8.48 -1.49 2.60
N GLU A 126 8.45 -2.44 3.52
CA GLU A 126 8.75 -3.86 3.22
C GLU A 126 7.83 -4.45 2.14
N PHE A 127 6.72 -3.78 1.85
CA PHE A 127 5.71 -4.20 0.88
C PHE A 127 5.83 -3.50 -0.47
N GLY A 128 6.73 -2.53 -0.60
CA GLY A 128 6.94 -1.71 -1.78
C GLY A 128 6.83 -0.22 -1.50
N GLY A 129 6.78 0.60 -2.56
CA GLY A 129 6.54 2.03 -2.46
C GLY A 129 5.08 2.33 -2.11
N ASP A 130 4.86 3.31 -1.25
CA ASP A 130 3.52 3.80 -0.89
C ASP A 130 3.50 5.33 -0.96
N ILE A 131 2.33 5.90 -1.22
CA ILE A 131 2.10 7.34 -1.26
C ILE A 131 1.29 7.70 -0.02
N MET A 132 1.82 8.63 0.76
CA MET A 132 1.17 9.08 1.98
C MET A 132 0.88 10.58 1.90
N PRO A 133 -0.31 11.04 2.31
CA PRO A 133 -0.54 12.46 2.48
C PRO A 133 0.31 12.98 3.65
N CYS A 134 0.90 14.15 3.45
CA CYS A 134 1.59 14.92 4.47
C CYS A 134 0.78 16.19 4.69
N GLU A 135 0.12 16.28 5.83
CA GLU A 135 -0.73 17.42 6.18
C GLU A 135 0.07 18.41 7.02
N VAL A 136 0.05 19.65 6.65
CA VAL A 136 0.76 20.73 7.36
C VAL A 136 -0.20 21.82 7.75
N SER A 137 -0.28 22.11 9.03
CA SER A 137 -1.02 23.24 9.58
C SER A 137 -0.06 24.28 10.15
N VAL A 138 -0.32 25.54 9.84
CA VAL A 138 0.44 26.69 10.35
C VAL A 138 -0.51 27.58 11.13
N VAL A 139 -0.17 27.81 12.39
CA VAL A 139 -0.98 28.63 13.30
C VAL A 139 -0.10 29.68 13.99
N LYS A 140 -0.69 30.77 14.47
CA LYS A 140 0.06 31.73 15.30
C LYS A 140 0.62 31.05 16.53
N GLY A 141 1.91 31.25 16.78
CA GLY A 141 2.60 30.55 17.87
C GLY A 141 3.92 31.20 18.25
N LYS A 142 4.86 30.37 18.68
CA LYS A 142 6.19 30.77 19.19
C LYS A 142 7.32 29.98 18.56
N GLY A 143 7.13 29.45 17.35
CA GLY A 143 8.15 28.68 16.64
C GLY A 143 8.18 27.17 16.96
N LYS A 144 7.08 26.63 17.51
CA LYS A 144 7.04 25.20 17.85
C LYS A 144 6.81 24.35 16.60
N LEU A 145 7.65 23.30 16.42
CA LEU A 145 7.40 22.24 15.46
C LEU A 145 6.78 21.04 16.18
N THR A 146 5.60 20.64 15.76
CA THR A 146 4.89 19.46 16.28
C THR A 146 4.79 18.44 15.16
N LEU A 147 5.20 17.20 15.43
CA LEU A 147 5.18 16.09 14.50
C LEU A 147 4.28 15.00 15.05
N THR A 148 3.29 14.54 14.26
CA THR A 148 2.34 13.49 14.66
C THR A 148 2.13 12.47 13.55
N GLY A 149 1.68 11.26 13.92
CA GLY A 149 1.50 10.11 13.03
C GLY A 149 2.58 9.06 13.25
N GLN A 150 2.64 8.07 12.40
CA GLN A 150 3.66 7.00 12.46
C GLN A 150 4.97 7.43 11.80
N LEU A 151 5.65 8.37 12.43
CA LEU A 151 6.92 8.91 11.96
C LEU A 151 8.10 8.11 12.57
N GLY A 152 8.83 7.41 11.73
CA GLY A 152 10.15 6.90 12.08
C GLY A 152 11.16 8.05 12.28
N ASP A 153 12.31 7.76 12.86
CA ASP A 153 13.30 8.79 13.18
C ASP A 153 13.80 9.54 11.94
N VAL A 154 14.02 8.85 10.82
CA VAL A 154 14.41 9.47 9.54
C VAL A 154 13.36 10.48 9.05
N MET A 155 12.08 10.18 9.20
CA MET A 155 11.00 11.11 8.79
C MET A 155 10.93 12.33 9.70
N LYS A 156 11.17 12.17 11.01
CA LYS A 156 11.25 13.30 11.96
C LYS A 156 12.43 14.22 11.61
N GLU A 157 13.59 13.66 11.31
CA GLU A 157 14.75 14.41 10.86
C GLU A 157 14.49 15.12 9.54
N SER A 158 13.81 14.47 8.59
CA SER A 158 13.42 15.06 7.30
C SER A 158 12.50 16.26 7.49
N ALA A 159 11.51 16.16 8.40
CA ALA A 159 10.62 17.29 8.70
C ALA A 159 11.39 18.47 9.34
N GLN A 160 12.34 18.20 10.25
CA GLN A 160 13.20 19.23 10.84
C GLN A 160 14.11 19.88 9.80
N ALA A 161 14.68 19.08 8.89
CA ALA A 161 15.50 19.58 7.78
C ALA A 161 14.68 20.47 6.83
N ALA A 162 13.43 20.09 6.54
CA ALA A 162 12.52 20.88 5.71
C ALA A 162 12.24 22.25 6.33
N VAL A 163 11.96 22.33 7.63
CA VAL A 163 11.78 23.61 8.34
C VAL A 163 13.07 24.45 8.30
N SER A 164 14.22 23.83 8.51
CA SER A 164 15.51 24.51 8.41
C SER A 164 15.78 25.06 7.01
N TYR A 165 15.41 24.32 5.99
CA TYR A 165 15.48 24.74 4.61
C TYR A 165 14.56 25.95 4.33
N LEU A 166 13.30 25.91 4.77
CA LEU A 166 12.37 27.04 4.66
C LEU A 166 12.93 28.32 5.31
N ARG A 167 13.54 28.19 6.50
CA ARG A 167 14.18 29.31 7.20
C ARG A 167 15.34 29.90 6.39
N SER A 168 16.18 29.05 5.80
CA SER A 168 17.33 29.50 5.00
C SER A 168 16.93 30.16 3.67
N ARG A 169 15.72 29.90 3.17
CA ARG A 169 15.19 30.40 1.91
C ARG A 169 13.96 31.28 2.05
N SER A 170 13.71 31.80 3.27
CA SER A 170 12.51 32.59 3.56
C SER A 170 12.30 33.75 2.58
N ALA A 171 13.36 34.48 2.25
CA ALA A 171 13.29 35.61 1.30
C ALA A 171 12.89 35.15 -0.12
N ASP A 172 13.47 34.04 -0.61
CA ASP A 172 13.18 33.49 -1.93
C ASP A 172 11.73 32.97 -2.03
N LEU A 173 11.17 32.54 -0.91
CA LEU A 173 9.84 31.98 -0.79
C LEU A 173 8.76 33.02 -0.42
N GLY A 174 9.16 34.28 -0.27
CA GLY A 174 8.24 35.37 0.13
C GLY A 174 7.72 35.24 1.56
N LEU A 175 8.46 34.58 2.44
CA LEU A 175 8.14 34.44 3.85
C LEU A 175 8.81 35.56 4.65
N GLU A 176 8.14 36.02 5.72
CA GLU A 176 8.75 36.98 6.65
C GLU A 176 10.02 36.35 7.28
N PRO A 177 11.09 37.13 7.48
CA PRO A 177 12.37 36.61 8.00
C PRO A 177 12.28 35.92 9.34
N ASP A 178 11.31 36.33 10.17
CA ASP A 178 11.07 35.84 11.52
C ASP A 178 9.82 34.93 11.63
N PHE A 179 9.28 34.46 10.49
CA PHE A 179 8.07 33.63 10.48
C PHE A 179 8.15 32.44 11.46
N TYR A 180 9.34 31.86 11.59
CA TYR A 180 9.59 30.71 12.47
C TYR A 180 9.53 31.02 13.97
N GLU A 181 9.46 32.31 14.36
CA GLU A 181 9.29 32.76 15.75
C GLU A 181 7.82 33.13 16.06
N THR A 182 7.05 33.35 15.00
CA THR A 182 5.68 33.90 15.09
C THR A 182 4.60 32.87 14.79
N VAL A 183 4.98 31.69 14.24
CA VAL A 183 4.05 30.62 13.93
C VAL A 183 4.51 29.29 14.51
N ASP A 184 3.55 28.46 14.89
CA ASP A 184 3.76 27.05 15.18
C ASP A 184 3.40 26.22 13.93
N ILE A 185 4.22 25.22 13.62
CA ILE A 185 4.02 24.33 12.49
C ILE A 185 3.69 22.93 13.01
N HIS A 186 2.59 22.38 12.55
CA HIS A 186 2.19 21.01 12.84
C HIS A 186 2.22 20.19 11.55
N VAL A 187 3.06 19.15 11.51
CA VAL A 187 3.13 18.19 10.41
C VAL A 187 2.51 16.88 10.91
N HIS A 188 1.52 16.41 10.16
CA HIS A 188 0.82 15.16 10.41
C HIS A 188 0.94 14.24 9.21
N ILE A 189 1.34 12.98 9.45
CA ILE A 189 1.34 11.93 8.44
C ILE A 189 0.39 10.84 8.94
N PRO A 190 -0.86 10.81 8.41
CA PRO A 190 -1.86 9.81 8.77
C PRO A 190 -1.42 8.40 8.36
N GLU A 191 -2.02 7.37 9.00
CA GLU A 191 -1.77 5.94 8.70
C GLU A 191 -2.36 5.49 7.37
#